data_8d88b92916e338970a0ae8e6add11c66
#
_entry.id   8d88b92916e338970a0ae8e6add11c66
#
_cell.length_a   1.000
_cell.length_b   1.000
_cell.length_c   1.000
_cell.angle_alpha   90.00
_cell.angle_beta   90.00
_cell.angle_gamma   90.00
#
_symmetry.space_group_name_H-M   'P 1'
#
loop_
_entity.id
_entity.type
_entity.pdbx_description
1 polymer ?
#
loop_
_entity_poly.entity_id
_entity_poly.type
_entity_poly.pdbx_seq_one_letter_code
_entity_poly.pdbx_strand_id
1 'polypeptide(L)'
;MLNGRKTIGIILFDITGYYQQQLVHTLSKTASKRGYNLLTFSAFTIYGSDTKNAAGEYNILHLIPYEQLDALIVCHDTFNSNEAVEELWKLVTERCQAPIISIRKKVNGCYNILAEDTDAIPAFVRHFHDVHHFDRIAFMSGPYNHPDAIFRLEK
;
A
#
# COMPACT_ATOMS: atom_id res chain seq x y z
N MET A 1 -6.00 11.84 -21.37
CA MET A 1 -5.26 12.98 -20.73
C MET A 1 -6.26 14.01 -20.22
N LEU A 2 -6.35 14.21 -18.93
CA LEU A 2 -7.13 15.27 -18.30
C LEU A 2 -6.38 16.61 -18.48
N ASN A 3 -7.01 17.61 -19.10
CA ASN A 3 -6.42 18.94 -19.34
C ASN A 3 -5.05 18.94 -20.06
N GLY A 4 -4.80 17.97 -20.95
CA GLY A 4 -3.54 17.85 -21.68
C GLY A 4 -2.35 17.36 -20.85
N ARG A 5 -2.57 16.99 -19.58
CA ARG A 5 -1.52 16.47 -18.67
C ARG A 5 -1.63 14.97 -18.54
N LYS A 6 -0.49 14.31 -18.35
CA LYS A 6 -0.44 12.91 -17.95
C LYS A 6 -1.06 12.74 -16.57
N THR A 7 -1.77 11.63 -16.37
CA THR A 7 -2.55 11.35 -15.18
C THR A 7 -2.07 10.08 -14.51
N ILE A 8 -1.65 10.20 -13.27
CA ILE A 8 -1.23 9.08 -12.42
C ILE A 8 -2.39 8.74 -11.50
N GLY A 9 -2.81 7.47 -11.47
CA GLY A 9 -3.73 6.96 -10.47
C GLY A 9 -2.98 6.44 -9.25
N ILE A 10 -3.51 6.65 -8.05
CA ILE A 10 -3.06 5.95 -6.84
C ILE A 10 -4.26 5.31 -6.15
N ILE A 11 -4.11 4.02 -5.82
CA ILE A 11 -5.10 3.24 -5.06
C ILE A 11 -4.52 2.94 -3.69
N LEU A 12 -5.21 3.40 -2.66
CA LEU A 12 -4.89 3.12 -1.26
C LEU A 12 -6.16 3.18 -0.42
N PHE A 13 -6.19 2.43 0.69
CA PHE A 13 -7.31 2.47 1.63
C PHE A 13 -6.91 3.18 2.92
N ASP A 14 -7.90 3.53 3.74
CA ASP A 14 -7.70 4.30 4.96
C ASP A 14 -6.94 5.61 4.73
N ILE A 15 -7.48 6.48 3.87
CA ILE A 15 -6.85 7.79 3.55
C ILE A 15 -6.70 8.69 4.79
N THR A 16 -7.37 8.36 5.90
CA THR A 16 -7.27 9.10 7.16
C THR A 16 -6.01 8.75 7.96
N GLY A 17 -5.36 7.63 7.64
CA GLY A 17 -4.11 7.22 8.27
C GLY A 17 -2.98 8.21 8.01
N TYR A 18 -2.14 8.45 9.01
CA TYR A 18 -1.03 9.40 8.91
C TYR A 18 -0.06 9.06 7.76
N TYR A 19 0.31 7.79 7.61
CA TYR A 19 1.18 7.34 6.53
C TYR A 19 0.57 7.62 5.16
N GLN A 20 -0.70 7.26 4.97
CA GLN A 20 -1.42 7.45 3.71
C GLN A 20 -1.52 8.93 3.34
N GLN A 21 -1.82 9.78 4.31
CA GLN A 21 -1.88 11.23 4.11
C GLN A 21 -0.53 11.78 3.67
N GLN A 22 0.58 11.39 4.33
CA GLN A 22 1.92 11.85 3.98
C GLN A 22 2.33 11.36 2.58
N LEU A 23 2.00 10.12 2.24
CA LEU A 23 2.28 9.56 0.92
C LEU A 23 1.54 10.32 -0.18
N VAL A 24 0.22 10.50 -0.04
CA VAL A 24 -0.61 11.23 -1.02
C VAL A 24 -0.16 12.68 -1.14
N HIS A 25 0.11 13.36 -0.02
CA HIS A 25 0.59 14.74 -0.03
C HIS A 25 1.91 14.87 -0.79
N THR A 26 2.88 13.99 -0.51
CA THR A 26 4.20 14.02 -1.16
C THR A 26 4.11 13.71 -2.66
N LEU A 27 3.31 12.72 -3.02
CA LEU A 27 3.07 12.37 -4.42
C LEU A 27 2.35 13.49 -5.17
N SER A 28 1.32 14.10 -4.57
CA SER A 28 0.57 15.21 -5.16
C SER A 28 1.48 16.42 -5.43
N LYS A 29 2.29 16.80 -4.44
CA LYS A 29 3.26 17.89 -4.58
C LYS A 29 4.29 17.60 -5.67
N THR A 30 4.77 16.36 -5.76
CA THR A 30 5.76 15.94 -6.75
C THR A 30 5.16 15.88 -8.16
N ALA A 31 3.97 15.30 -8.30
CA ALA A 31 3.24 15.23 -9.56
C ALA A 31 2.95 16.63 -10.11
N SER A 32 2.43 17.52 -9.25
CA SER A 32 2.15 18.92 -9.61
C SER A 32 3.39 19.67 -10.12
N LYS A 33 4.53 19.53 -9.44
CA LYS A 33 5.80 20.14 -9.87
C LYS A 33 6.27 19.65 -11.24
N ARG A 34 5.90 18.42 -11.62
CA ARG A 34 6.25 17.79 -12.91
C ARG A 34 5.17 17.97 -13.97
N GLY A 35 4.10 18.70 -13.68
CA GLY A 35 2.99 18.93 -14.60
C GLY A 35 2.10 17.72 -14.82
N TYR A 36 2.05 16.77 -13.86
CA TYR A 36 1.16 15.61 -13.87
C TYR A 36 -0.07 15.85 -12.99
N ASN A 37 -1.18 15.18 -13.35
CA ASN A 37 -2.33 15.03 -12.45
C ASN A 37 -2.13 13.81 -11.56
N LEU A 38 -2.57 13.88 -10.32
CA LEU A 38 -2.70 12.73 -9.42
C LEU A 38 -4.19 12.53 -9.10
N LEU A 39 -4.73 11.36 -9.42
CA LEU A 39 -6.05 10.91 -9.02
C LEU A 39 -5.92 9.91 -7.89
N THR A 40 -6.56 10.20 -6.76
CA THR A 40 -6.54 9.31 -5.59
C THR A 40 -7.86 8.56 -5.50
N PHE A 41 -7.79 7.24 -5.46
CA PHE A 41 -8.92 6.34 -5.27
C PHE A 41 -8.76 5.66 -3.92
N SER A 42 -9.67 5.94 -3.00
CA SER A 42 -9.55 5.47 -1.62
C SER A 42 -10.89 5.05 -1.06
N ALA A 43 -10.86 3.99 -0.26
CA ALA A 43 -11.93 3.63 0.65
C ALA A 43 -11.55 4.04 2.08
N PHE A 44 -12.55 4.25 2.93
CA PHE A 44 -12.34 4.60 4.35
C PHE A 44 -12.29 3.38 5.27
N THR A 45 -12.35 2.19 4.71
CA THR A 45 -12.36 0.95 5.49
C THR A 45 -11.09 0.83 6.33
N ILE A 46 -11.27 0.81 7.65
CA ILE A 46 -10.21 0.64 8.64
C ILE A 46 -10.07 -0.85 8.97
N TYR A 47 -8.88 -1.28 9.34
CA TYR A 47 -8.63 -2.64 9.84
C TYR A 47 -9.61 -3.00 10.97
N GLY A 48 -10.36 -4.10 10.78
CA GLY A 48 -11.35 -4.56 11.75
C GLY A 48 -12.74 -3.93 11.65
N SER A 49 -13.01 -3.09 10.62
CA SER A 49 -14.36 -2.58 10.35
C SER A 49 -15.30 -3.67 9.84
N ASP A 50 -16.61 -3.44 10.02
CA ASP A 50 -17.67 -4.36 9.59
C ASP A 50 -17.57 -4.67 8.09
N THR A 51 -17.54 -5.96 7.76
CA THR A 51 -17.39 -6.49 6.40
C THR A 51 -18.50 -6.03 5.43
N LYS A 52 -19.69 -5.72 5.92
CA LYS A 52 -20.83 -5.30 5.07
C LYS A 52 -20.60 -3.92 4.47
N ASN A 53 -20.07 -2.97 5.26
CA ASN A 53 -19.76 -1.62 4.77
C ASN A 53 -18.52 -1.64 3.90
N ALA A 54 -17.53 -2.47 4.23
CA ALA A 54 -16.31 -2.62 3.46
C ALA A 54 -16.58 -3.06 2.01
N ALA A 55 -17.48 -4.03 1.81
CA ALA A 55 -17.83 -4.49 0.46
C ALA A 55 -18.43 -3.38 -0.42
N GLY A 56 -19.22 -2.47 0.18
CA GLY A 56 -19.75 -1.30 -0.52
C GLY A 56 -18.66 -0.30 -0.93
N GLU A 57 -17.67 -0.08 -0.07
CA GLU A 57 -16.57 0.85 -0.34
C GLU A 57 -15.63 0.32 -1.43
N TYR A 58 -15.45 -0.98 -1.58
CA TYR A 58 -14.63 -1.57 -2.64
C TYR A 58 -15.17 -1.32 -4.05
N ASN A 59 -16.44 -0.91 -4.20
CA ASN A 59 -16.99 -0.50 -5.48
C ASN A 59 -16.23 0.68 -6.12
N ILE A 60 -15.44 1.44 -5.36
CA ILE A 60 -14.55 2.47 -5.91
C ILE A 60 -13.59 1.89 -6.96
N LEU A 61 -13.18 0.63 -6.82
CA LEU A 61 -12.29 -0.04 -7.75
C LEU A 61 -12.88 -0.11 -9.17
N HIS A 62 -14.21 -0.27 -9.30
CA HIS A 62 -14.90 -0.31 -10.59
C HIS A 62 -15.05 1.06 -11.24
N LEU A 63 -14.95 2.14 -10.46
CA LEU A 63 -15.07 3.52 -10.93
C LEU A 63 -13.74 4.10 -11.46
N ILE A 64 -12.65 3.38 -11.28
CA ILE A 64 -11.32 3.81 -11.73
C ILE A 64 -11.26 3.77 -13.27
N PRO A 65 -10.91 4.87 -13.93
CA PRO A 65 -10.75 4.92 -15.39
C PRO A 65 -9.38 4.36 -15.82
N TYR A 66 -9.15 3.05 -15.60
CA TYR A 66 -7.87 2.38 -15.82
C TYR A 66 -7.26 2.65 -17.21
N GLU A 67 -8.12 2.69 -18.23
CA GLU A 67 -7.73 2.87 -19.62
C GLU A 67 -7.23 4.31 -19.91
N GLN A 68 -7.51 5.24 -19.02
CA GLN A 68 -7.15 6.66 -19.18
C GLN A 68 -5.94 7.08 -18.32
N LEU A 69 -5.39 6.15 -17.55
CA LEU A 69 -4.23 6.43 -16.71
C LEU A 69 -2.95 6.29 -17.51
N ASP A 70 -1.98 7.16 -17.26
CA ASP A 70 -0.62 7.09 -17.81
C ASP A 70 0.33 6.32 -16.87
N ALA A 71 -0.04 6.13 -15.61
CA ALA A 71 0.60 5.26 -14.63
C ALA A 71 -0.37 4.93 -13.49
N LEU A 72 -0.17 3.78 -12.84
CA LEU A 72 -0.94 3.36 -11.68
C LEU A 72 -0.01 3.01 -10.50
N ILE A 73 -0.33 3.51 -9.31
CA ILE A 73 0.34 3.19 -8.05
C ILE A 73 -0.65 2.40 -7.18
N VAL A 74 -0.22 1.25 -6.65
CA VAL A 74 -1.02 0.41 -5.75
C VAL A 74 -0.30 0.27 -4.41
N CYS A 75 -0.95 0.71 -3.32
CA CYS A 75 -0.43 0.61 -1.96
C CYS A 75 -1.03 -0.63 -1.29
N HIS A 76 -0.36 -1.76 -1.41
CA HIS A 76 -0.89 -3.06 -0.99
C HIS A 76 -1.11 -3.20 0.52
N ASP A 77 -0.24 -2.59 1.31
CA ASP A 77 -0.29 -2.64 2.78
C ASP A 77 -1.50 -1.91 3.39
N THR A 78 -2.25 -1.20 2.58
CA THR A 78 -3.45 -0.49 3.02
C THR A 78 -4.73 -1.33 2.84
N PHE A 79 -4.65 -2.45 2.12
CA PHE A 79 -5.80 -3.35 1.92
C PHE A 79 -5.95 -4.29 3.11
N ASN A 80 -7.17 -4.45 3.59
CA ASN A 80 -7.53 -5.33 4.71
C ASN A 80 -8.35 -6.57 4.29
N SER A 81 -8.55 -6.77 2.98
CA SER A 81 -9.30 -7.90 2.41
C SER A 81 -8.57 -8.49 1.22
N ASN A 82 -8.41 -9.82 1.23
CA ASN A 82 -7.85 -10.55 0.09
C ASN A 82 -8.77 -10.47 -1.12
N GLU A 83 -10.09 -10.50 -0.91
CA GLU A 83 -11.09 -10.40 -1.97
C GLU A 83 -10.98 -9.06 -2.70
N ALA A 84 -10.79 -7.96 -1.98
CA ALA A 84 -10.57 -6.64 -2.59
C ALA A 84 -9.27 -6.59 -3.40
N VAL A 85 -8.22 -7.26 -2.95
CA VAL A 85 -6.94 -7.36 -3.68
C VAL A 85 -7.12 -8.20 -4.95
N GLU A 86 -7.83 -9.33 -4.88
CA GLU A 86 -8.10 -10.18 -6.04
C GLU A 86 -8.94 -9.44 -7.09
N GLU A 87 -10.01 -8.76 -6.67
CA GLU A 87 -10.84 -7.95 -7.57
C GLU A 87 -10.05 -6.79 -8.20
N LEU A 88 -9.22 -6.11 -7.42
CA LEU A 88 -8.32 -5.07 -7.96
C LEU A 88 -7.44 -5.63 -9.07
N TRP A 89 -6.75 -6.76 -8.83
CA TRP A 89 -5.83 -7.30 -9.83
C TRP A 89 -6.53 -7.83 -11.07
N LYS A 90 -7.75 -8.33 -10.93
CA LYS A 90 -8.59 -8.68 -12.08
C LYS A 90 -8.87 -7.45 -12.94
N LEU A 91 -9.39 -6.37 -12.33
CA LEU A 91 -9.67 -5.12 -13.04
C LEU A 91 -8.41 -4.50 -13.66
N VAL A 92 -7.29 -4.51 -12.95
CA VAL A 92 -6.00 -4.00 -13.43
C VAL A 92 -5.52 -4.82 -14.64
N THR A 93 -5.59 -6.14 -14.56
CA THR A 93 -5.15 -7.01 -15.66
C THR A 93 -6.03 -6.85 -16.90
N GLU A 94 -7.33 -6.68 -16.72
CA GLU A 94 -8.29 -6.55 -17.83
C GLU A 94 -8.27 -5.15 -18.47
N ARG A 95 -8.01 -4.10 -17.68
CA ARG A 95 -8.31 -2.73 -18.09
C ARG A 95 -7.12 -1.76 -18.08
N CYS A 96 -6.03 -2.05 -17.34
CA CYS A 96 -4.90 -1.14 -17.21
C CYS A 96 -3.76 -1.55 -18.12
N GLN A 97 -3.41 -0.70 -19.09
CA GLN A 97 -2.25 -0.88 -19.95
C GLN A 97 -1.06 0.00 -19.56
N ALA A 98 -1.26 0.87 -18.55
CA ALA A 98 -0.24 1.76 -18.05
C ALA A 98 0.78 1.01 -17.18
N PRO A 99 2.03 1.52 -17.04
CA PRO A 99 2.99 0.97 -16.09
C PRO A 99 2.43 1.04 -14.66
N ILE A 100 2.64 -0.04 -13.91
CA ILE A 100 2.13 -0.19 -12.54
C ILE A 100 3.30 -0.19 -11.57
N ILE A 101 3.14 0.58 -10.49
CA ILE A 101 4.06 0.64 -9.35
C ILE A 101 3.35 -0.01 -8.16
N SER A 102 3.93 -1.09 -7.64
CA SER A 102 3.47 -1.74 -6.40
C SER A 102 4.30 -1.25 -5.22
N ILE A 103 3.65 -0.74 -4.19
CA ILE A 103 4.28 -0.31 -2.94
C ILE A 103 4.04 -1.38 -1.87
N ARG A 104 5.10 -1.77 -1.15
CA ARG A 104 5.12 -2.70 -0.01
C ARG A 104 4.84 -4.18 -0.35
N LYS A 105 4.54 -4.52 -1.59
CA LYS A 105 4.37 -5.90 -2.02
C LYS A 105 5.07 -6.14 -3.34
N LYS A 106 5.80 -7.24 -3.45
CA LYS A 106 6.39 -7.67 -4.71
C LYS A 106 5.31 -8.29 -5.60
N VAL A 107 5.12 -7.72 -6.78
CA VAL A 107 4.17 -8.19 -7.80
C VAL A 107 4.92 -8.36 -9.11
N ASN A 108 4.79 -9.53 -9.74
CA ASN A 108 5.42 -9.80 -11.03
C ASN A 108 4.82 -8.89 -12.11
N GLY A 109 5.67 -8.40 -13.00
CA GLY A 109 5.26 -7.48 -14.07
C GLY A 109 5.06 -6.02 -13.63
N CYS A 110 5.29 -5.68 -12.36
CA CYS A 110 5.20 -4.32 -11.83
C CYS A 110 6.57 -3.78 -11.43
N TYR A 111 6.69 -2.45 -11.39
CA TYR A 111 7.78 -1.79 -10.67
C TYR A 111 7.48 -1.89 -9.17
N ASN A 112 8.43 -2.42 -8.38
CA ASN A 112 8.19 -2.69 -6.97
C ASN A 112 9.02 -1.75 -6.09
N ILE A 113 8.34 -1.09 -5.14
CA ILE A 113 8.96 -0.28 -4.09
C ILE A 113 8.71 -1.03 -2.76
N LEU A 114 9.78 -1.60 -2.21
CA LEU A 114 9.74 -2.38 -0.98
C LEU A 114 10.52 -1.63 0.10
N ALA A 115 10.07 -1.75 1.35
CA ALA A 115 10.89 -1.37 2.50
C ALA A 115 11.75 -2.57 2.86
N GLU A 116 13.06 -2.40 2.85
CA GLU A 116 14.00 -3.43 3.32
C GLU A 116 14.26 -3.20 4.81
N ASP A 117 13.60 -3.99 5.66
CA ASP A 117 13.79 -4.01 7.12
C ASP A 117 14.53 -5.28 7.59
N THR A 118 15.43 -5.81 6.75
CA THR A 118 16.00 -7.16 6.95
C THR A 118 16.79 -7.32 8.23
N ASP A 119 17.46 -6.28 8.72
CA ASP A 119 18.41 -6.38 9.84
C ASP A 119 17.98 -5.61 11.10
N ALA A 120 16.91 -4.83 11.04
CA ALA A 120 16.50 -3.99 12.17
C ALA A 120 16.09 -4.82 13.41
N ILE A 121 15.26 -5.84 13.24
CA ILE A 121 14.79 -6.66 14.37
C ILE A 121 15.94 -7.46 15.02
N PRO A 122 16.77 -8.21 14.27
CA PRO A 122 17.96 -8.85 14.85
C PRO A 122 18.92 -7.84 15.52
N ALA A 123 19.08 -6.64 14.96
CA ALA A 123 19.91 -5.60 15.55
C ALA A 123 19.36 -5.11 16.89
N PHE A 124 18.03 -4.90 17.00
CA PHE A 124 17.39 -4.53 18.28
C PHE A 124 17.53 -5.64 19.33
N VAL A 125 17.31 -6.90 18.96
CA VAL A 125 17.45 -8.03 19.89
C VAL A 125 18.89 -8.12 20.39
N ARG A 126 19.89 -8.04 19.52
CA ARG A 126 21.30 -8.00 19.92
C ARG A 126 21.61 -6.82 20.82
N HIS A 127 21.12 -5.63 20.49
CA HIS A 127 21.33 -4.44 21.31
C HIS A 127 20.77 -4.61 22.74
N PHE A 128 19.55 -5.13 22.88
CA PHE A 128 18.95 -5.37 24.19
C PHE A 128 19.73 -6.41 24.98
N HIS A 129 20.21 -7.47 24.36
CA HIS A 129 21.00 -8.48 25.01
C HIS A 129 22.42 -7.98 25.36
N ASP A 130 23.16 -7.46 24.38
CA ASP A 130 24.59 -7.18 24.52
C ASP A 130 24.86 -5.88 25.30
N VAL A 131 24.03 -4.87 25.13
CA VAL A 131 24.22 -3.53 25.74
C VAL A 131 23.44 -3.39 27.05
N HIS A 132 22.20 -3.86 27.08
CA HIS A 132 21.32 -3.72 28.25
C HIS A 132 21.27 -4.96 29.14
N HIS A 133 21.89 -6.07 28.70
CA HIS A 133 21.92 -7.34 29.41
C HIS A 133 20.52 -7.88 29.76
N PHE A 134 19.58 -7.71 28.85
CA PHE A 134 18.22 -8.23 29.02
C PHE A 134 18.14 -9.69 28.55
N ASP A 135 17.92 -10.61 29.48
CA ASP A 135 17.74 -12.04 29.19
C ASP A 135 16.30 -12.40 28.78
N ARG A 136 15.36 -11.50 28.98
CA ARG A 136 13.94 -11.73 28.71
C ARG A 136 13.39 -10.58 27.88
N ILE A 137 13.10 -10.88 26.62
CA ILE A 137 12.58 -9.90 25.64
C ILE A 137 11.20 -10.38 25.18
N ALA A 138 10.19 -9.50 25.30
CA ALA A 138 8.87 -9.73 24.74
C ALA A 138 8.77 -9.01 23.38
N PHE A 139 8.28 -9.72 22.36
CA PHE A 139 8.08 -9.18 21.01
C PHE A 139 6.59 -9.19 20.65
N MET A 140 6.05 -8.02 20.29
CA MET A 140 4.68 -7.86 19.80
C MET A 140 4.72 -7.75 18.27
N SER A 141 4.48 -8.87 17.58
CA SER A 141 4.64 -8.97 16.12
C SER A 141 3.56 -8.27 15.31
N GLY A 142 2.37 -8.10 15.87
CA GLY A 142 1.17 -7.72 15.12
C GLY A 142 0.34 -8.93 14.67
N PRO A 143 -0.71 -8.72 13.86
CA PRO A 143 -1.64 -9.77 13.48
C PRO A 143 -0.99 -10.79 12.54
N TYR A 144 -1.30 -12.09 12.74
CA TYR A 144 -0.73 -13.21 11.98
C TYR A 144 -1.15 -13.25 10.49
N ASN A 145 -2.12 -12.46 10.09
CA ASN A 145 -2.54 -12.33 8.68
C ASN A 145 -1.86 -11.15 7.96
N HIS A 146 -0.96 -10.43 8.62
CA HIS A 146 -0.25 -9.32 8.01
C HIS A 146 1.17 -9.75 7.58
N PRO A 147 1.53 -9.63 6.28
CA PRO A 147 2.82 -10.10 5.77
C PRO A 147 4.04 -9.52 6.50
N ASP A 148 4.04 -8.22 6.80
CA ASP A 148 5.14 -7.57 7.52
C ASP A 148 5.26 -8.08 8.97
N ALA A 149 4.15 -8.45 9.62
CA ALA A 149 4.16 -8.99 10.97
C ALA A 149 4.80 -10.38 11.00
N ILE A 150 4.41 -11.22 10.04
CA ILE A 150 5.01 -12.56 9.85
C ILE A 150 6.50 -12.43 9.56
N PHE A 151 6.87 -11.58 8.59
CA PHE A 151 8.27 -11.37 8.22
C PHE A 151 9.15 -10.92 9.41
N ARG A 152 8.63 -10.01 10.27
CA ARG A 152 9.35 -9.56 11.47
C ARG A 152 9.47 -10.62 12.54
N LEU A 153 8.52 -11.55 12.61
CA LEU A 153 8.53 -12.64 13.58
C LEU A 153 9.53 -13.74 13.22
N GLU A 154 9.79 -13.94 11.93
CA GLU A 154 10.68 -14.96 11.39
C GLU A 154 12.17 -14.54 11.40
N LYS A 155 12.48 -13.30 11.77
CA LYS A 155 13.82 -12.72 11.83
C LYS A 155 14.41 -12.75 13.24
#